data_87f867b3587f1aa725d84033a3b379d4
#
_entry.id   87f867b3587f1aa725d84033a3b379d4
#
_cell.length_a   1.000
_cell.length_b   1.000
_cell.length_c   1.000
_cell.angle_alpha   90.00
_cell.angle_beta   90.00
_cell.angle_gamma   90.00
#
_symmetry.space_group_name_H-M   'P 1'
#
loop_
_entity.id
_entity.type
_entity.pdbx_description
1 polymer ?
#
loop_
_entity_poly.entity_id
_entity_poly.type
_entity_poly.pdbx_seq_one_letter_code
_entity_poly.pdbx_strand_id
1 'polypeptide(L)' 'MCKYLILLLLSFDGEVIKERLEFTRPMDVYDCMDFGNEHREQIATYDDKRNAWILNDGRGTFQGFICE' A
#
# COMPACT_ATOMS: atom_id res chain seq x y z
N MET A 1 3.96 -15.54 10.88
CA MET A 1 4.81 -14.77 9.96
C MET A 1 4.03 -14.41 8.70
N CYS A 2 4.38 -13.31 8.08
CA CYS A 2 3.66 -12.81 6.91
C CYS A 2 4.29 -13.31 5.62
N LYS A 3 3.48 -13.82 4.72
CA LYS A 3 3.91 -14.26 3.38
C LYS A 3 3.57 -13.23 2.31
N TYR A 4 2.59 -12.38 2.59
CA TYR A 4 2.05 -11.43 1.60
C TYR A 4 1.87 -10.06 2.20
N LEU A 5 2.08 -9.06 1.36
CA LEU A 5 1.66 -7.68 1.63
C LEU A 5 0.52 -7.36 0.69
N ILE A 6 -0.63 -7.00 1.24
CA ILE A 6 -1.80 -6.67 0.44
C ILE A 6 -2.00 -5.16 0.51
N LEU A 7 -1.89 -4.49 -0.63
CA LEU A 7 -2.10 -3.06 -0.74
C LEU A 7 -3.58 -2.78 -1.00
N LEU A 8 -4.12 -1.83 -0.26
CA LEU A 8 -5.51 -1.39 -0.42
C LEU A 8 -5.51 -0.03 -1.10
N LEU A 9 -6.00 0.01 -2.32
CA LEU A 9 -6.02 1.21 -3.15
C LEU A 9 -7.47 1.55 -3.48
N LEU A 10 -7.71 2.83 -3.76
CA LEU A 10 -9.04 3.30 -4.18
C LEU A 10 -8.86 4.16 -5.43
N SER A 11 -9.48 3.77 -6.53
CA SER A 11 -9.43 4.56 -7.76
C SER A 11 -10.25 5.83 -7.60
N PHE A 12 -10.01 6.82 -8.46
CA PHE A 12 -10.75 8.07 -8.41
C PHE A 12 -12.24 7.90 -8.78
N ASP A 13 -12.60 6.82 -9.47
CA ASP A 13 -14.01 6.48 -9.76
C ASP A 13 -14.66 5.61 -8.68
N GLY A 14 -13.96 5.35 -7.57
CA GLY A 14 -14.55 4.64 -6.45
C GLY A 14 -14.35 3.13 -6.44
N GLU A 15 -13.51 2.58 -7.34
CA GLU A 15 -13.19 1.15 -7.32
C GLU A 15 -12.15 0.82 -6.27
N VAL A 16 -12.41 -0.23 -5.51
CA VAL A 16 -11.43 -0.77 -4.55
C VAL A 16 -10.50 -1.72 -5.30
N ILE A 17 -9.21 -1.46 -5.20
CA ILE A 17 -8.17 -2.27 -5.84
C ILE A 17 -7.32 -2.89 -4.74
N LYS A 18 -7.11 -4.20 -4.82
CA LYS A 18 -6.21 -4.91 -3.92
C LYS A 18 -5.05 -5.47 -4.73
N GLU A 19 -3.84 -5.07 -4.36
CA GLU A 19 -2.63 -5.60 -4.99
C GLU A 19 -1.89 -6.46 -3.98
N ARG A 20 -1.54 -7.67 -4.36
CA ARG A 20 -0.89 -8.63 -3.50
C ARG A 20 0.55 -8.83 -3.91
N LEU A 21 1.46 -8.60 -2.96
CA LEU A 21 2.88 -8.84 -3.14
C LEU A 21 3.28 -10.05 -2.32
N GLU A 22 3.97 -11.00 -2.95
CA GLU A 22 4.46 -12.18 -2.26
C GLU A 22 5.91 -11.97 -1.86
N PHE A 23 6.23 -12.19 -0.58
CA PHE A 23 7.60 -12.13 -0.11
C PHE A 23 8.35 -13.41 -0.51
N THR A 24 9.63 -13.26 -0.81
CA THR A 24 10.49 -14.41 -1.17
C THR A 24 10.72 -15.35 0.02
N ARG A 25 10.59 -14.83 1.24
CA ARG A 25 10.68 -15.59 2.50
C ARG A 25 9.63 -15.05 3.46
N PRO A 26 9.13 -15.89 4.39
CA PRO A 26 8.24 -15.40 5.44
C PRO A 26 8.88 -14.24 6.18
N MET A 27 8.11 -13.21 6.45
CA MET A 27 8.58 -11.98 7.06
C MET A 27 7.91 -11.79 8.42
N ASP A 28 8.67 -11.33 9.39
CA ASP A 28 8.15 -10.91 10.68
C ASP A 28 7.13 -9.80 10.48
N VAL A 29 6.09 -9.74 11.33
CA VAL A 29 5.02 -8.76 11.17
C VAL A 29 5.54 -7.32 11.24
N TYR A 30 6.51 -7.07 12.10
CA TYR A 30 7.09 -5.72 12.22
C TYR A 30 7.86 -5.32 10.97
N ASP A 31 8.64 -6.25 10.43
CA ASP A 31 9.37 -6.02 9.18
C ASP A 31 8.40 -5.84 8.01
N CYS A 32 7.31 -6.59 7.99
CA CYS A 32 6.26 -6.43 6.98
C CYS A 32 5.63 -5.04 7.06
N MET A 33 5.35 -4.55 8.26
CA MET A 33 4.79 -3.22 8.46
C MET A 33 5.75 -2.13 8.00
N ASP A 34 7.03 -2.27 8.34
CA ASP A 34 8.06 -1.33 7.89
C ASP A 34 8.15 -1.33 6.37
N PHE A 35 8.13 -2.51 5.76
CA PHE A 35 8.14 -2.65 4.32
C PHE A 35 6.93 -1.97 3.68
N GLY A 36 5.74 -2.18 4.26
CA GLY A 36 4.51 -1.56 3.76
C GLY A 36 4.56 -0.04 3.81
N ASN A 37 5.07 0.52 4.89
CA ASN A 37 5.23 1.96 5.04
C ASN A 37 6.22 2.53 4.03
N GLU A 38 7.35 1.87 3.82
CA GLU A 38 8.33 2.29 2.83
C GLU A 38 7.78 2.19 1.41
N HIS A 39 7.05 1.11 1.14
CA HIS A 39 6.46 0.90 -0.19
C HIS A 39 5.44 2.00 -0.51
N ARG A 40 4.63 2.41 0.48
CA ARG A 40 3.70 3.52 0.31
C ARG A 40 4.42 4.79 -0.15
N GLU A 41 5.55 5.10 0.48
CA GLU A 41 6.33 6.30 0.13
C GLU A 41 6.95 6.20 -1.26
N GLN A 42 7.19 4.98 -1.75
CA GLN A 42 7.73 4.77 -3.08
C GLN A 42 6.69 4.92 -4.19
N ILE A 43 5.43 4.53 -3.92
CA ILE A 43 4.39 4.49 -4.95
C ILE A 43 3.39 5.63 -4.85
N ALA A 44 3.40 6.40 -3.76
CA ALA A 44 2.43 7.46 -3.52
C ALA A 44 3.11 8.68 -2.89
N THR A 45 2.44 9.82 -3.00
CA THR A 45 2.88 11.08 -2.42
C THR A 45 1.74 11.65 -1.58
N TYR A 46 2.04 12.08 -0.37
CA TYR A 46 1.05 12.65 0.51
C TYR A 46 0.59 14.02 0.00
N ASP A 47 -0.73 14.21 -0.10
CA ASP A 47 -1.35 15.47 -0.50
C ASP A 47 -2.03 16.10 0.72
N ASP A 48 -1.49 17.20 1.21
CA ASP A 48 -1.99 17.90 2.39
C ASP A 48 -3.41 18.43 2.20
N LYS A 49 -3.73 18.88 1.00
CA LYS A 49 -5.05 19.46 0.70
C LYS A 49 -6.14 18.42 0.73
N ARG A 50 -5.84 17.22 0.23
CA ARG A 50 -6.80 16.11 0.21
C ARG A 50 -6.70 15.25 1.44
N ASN A 51 -5.64 15.43 2.23
CA ASN A 51 -5.33 14.62 3.39
C ASN A 51 -5.31 13.13 3.01
N ALA A 52 -4.60 12.82 1.94
CA ALA A 52 -4.55 11.48 1.36
C ALA A 52 -3.24 11.23 0.64
N TRP A 53 -2.88 9.95 0.51
CA TRP A 53 -1.75 9.51 -0.28
C TRP A 53 -2.20 9.26 -1.70
N ILE A 54 -1.71 10.06 -2.63
CA ILE A 54 -2.08 9.96 -4.05
C ILE A 54 -1.06 9.09 -4.77
N LEU A 55 -1.53 8.07 -5.48
CA LEU A 55 -0.65 7.19 -6.24
C LEU A 55 0.06 7.98 -7.34
N ASN A 56 1.37 7.76 -7.46
CA ASN A 56 2.21 8.50 -8.41
C ASN A 56 1.85 8.24 -9.87
N ASP A 57 1.21 7.09 -10.15
CA ASP A 57 0.75 6.75 -11.50
C ASP A 57 -0.61 7.35 -11.85
N GLY A 58 -1.25 8.07 -10.93
CA GLY A 58 -2.53 8.74 -11.18
C GLY A 58 -3.76 7.86 -11.10
N ARG A 59 -3.62 6.59 -10.69
CA ARG A 59 -4.77 5.67 -10.64
C ARG A 59 -5.77 6.00 -9.53
N GLY A 60 -5.31 6.60 -8.43
CA GLY A 60 -6.17 6.88 -7.29
C GLY A 60 -5.38 7.15 -6.02
N THR A 61 -5.88 6.66 -4.90
CA THR A 61 -5.28 6.89 -3.58
C THR A 61 -4.84 5.58 -2.94
N PHE A 62 -3.84 5.68 -2.08
CA PHE A 62 -3.39 4.58 -1.24
C PHE A 62 -4.16 4.63 0.08
N GLN A 63 -4.90 3.58 0.39
CA GLN A 63 -5.75 3.54 1.59
C GLN A 63 -5.06 2.88 2.78
N GLY A 64 -4.25 1.89 2.54
CA GLY A 64 -3.58 1.15 3.58
C GLY A 64 -3.01 -0.16 3.07
N PHE A 65 -2.56 -1.00 3.99
CA PHE A 65 -2.06 -2.33 3.63
C PHE A 65 -2.32 -3.32 4.77
N ILE A 66 -2.29 -4.59 4.41
CA ILE A 66 -2.46 -5.69 5.35
C ILE A 66 -1.28 -6.64 5.19
N CYS A 67 -0.71 -7.07 6.32
CA CYS A 67 0.30 -8.13 6.35
C CYS A 67 -0.38 -9.46 6.62
N GLU A 68 -0.21 -10.41 5.72
CA GLU A 68 -0.95 -11.67 5.78
C GLU A 68 -0.07 -12.90 5.65
#